data_f5f612bc13ff0fbc3614e4b99bec12ff
#
_entry.id   f5f612bc13ff0fbc3614e4b99bec12ff
#
_cell.length_a   1.000
_cell.length_b   1.000
_cell.length_c   1.000
_cell.angle_alpha   90.00
_cell.angle_beta   90.00
_cell.angle_gamma   90.00
#
_symmetry.space_group_name_H-M   'P 1'
#
loop_
_entity.id
_entity.type
_entity.pdbx_description
1 polymer ?
#
loop_
_entity_poly.entity_id
_entity_poly.type
_entity_poly.pdbx_seq_one_letter_code
_entity_poly.pdbx_strand_id
1 'polypeptide(L)'
;MTITSRIDAITRIPPAYRAASPPAPRSVKIELTGRCNFACSFCARSMKLRDQKDMDRALFERLVVEMRAEGVEEIGLFYLGESFLVPWLPAAVQFAKRVAKYPYVFLTTNGSLASPERVRACLEAGLDSLKFSLNYADAGQFAEIANVKMALYATMIRNIKLAKGVRNDVSLRTGHRCGLYASYILYDGEQGKRMKRAVADIEPYVDEVYALPLYNQASLVDRDERERGWTPTAGN
;
A
#
# COMPACT_ATOMS: atom_id res chain seq x y z
N MET A 1 -7.17 13.19 -12.09
CA MET A 1 -6.67 11.88 -12.58
C MET A 1 -6.93 10.87 -11.48
N THR A 2 -7.62 9.76 -11.80
CA THR A 2 -7.88 8.68 -10.85
C THR A 2 -6.61 7.91 -10.51
N ILE A 3 -6.58 7.19 -9.38
CA ILE A 3 -5.42 6.36 -9.05
C ILE A 3 -5.24 5.22 -10.06
N THR A 4 -6.33 4.64 -10.56
CA THR A 4 -6.30 3.60 -11.58
C THR A 4 -5.69 4.09 -12.89
N SER A 5 -6.10 5.25 -13.41
CA SER A 5 -5.49 5.81 -14.62
C SER A 5 -4.02 6.19 -14.43
N ARG A 6 -3.61 6.56 -13.21
CA ARG A 6 -2.21 6.79 -12.89
C ARG A 6 -1.40 5.48 -12.90
N ILE A 7 -1.94 4.41 -12.30
CA ILE A 7 -1.32 3.08 -12.31
C ILE A 7 -1.18 2.58 -13.75
N ASP A 8 -2.22 2.69 -14.57
CA ASP A 8 -2.19 2.28 -15.97
C ASP A 8 -1.13 3.02 -16.78
N ALA A 9 -0.98 4.32 -16.55
CA ALA A 9 0.04 5.11 -17.24
C ALA A 9 1.47 4.67 -16.89
N ILE A 10 1.71 4.20 -15.66
CA ILE A 10 3.02 3.73 -15.19
C ILE A 10 3.30 2.31 -15.67
N THR A 11 2.29 1.45 -15.77
CA THR A 11 2.45 0.04 -16.16
C THR A 11 2.61 -0.16 -17.67
N ARG A 12 2.30 0.83 -18.49
CA ARG A 12 2.64 0.82 -19.91
C ARG A 12 4.15 0.90 -20.09
N ILE A 13 4.75 -0.14 -20.69
CA ILE A 13 6.19 -0.19 -20.95
C ILE A 13 6.49 0.46 -22.31
N PRO A 14 7.02 1.70 -22.35
CA PRO A 14 7.41 2.35 -23.58
C PRO A 14 8.52 1.56 -24.32
N PRO A 15 8.65 1.67 -25.64
CA PRO A 15 9.67 0.96 -26.41
C PRO A 15 11.11 1.20 -25.92
N ALA A 16 11.41 2.39 -25.36
CA ALA A 16 12.72 2.72 -24.81
C ALA A 16 13.16 1.75 -23.69
N TYR A 17 12.23 1.19 -22.93
CA TYR A 17 12.53 0.20 -21.86
C TYR A 17 12.82 -1.21 -22.38
N ARG A 18 12.73 -1.44 -23.68
CA ARG A 18 13.13 -2.70 -24.34
C ARG A 18 14.58 -2.67 -24.86
N ALA A 19 15.28 -1.57 -24.66
CA ALA A 19 16.69 -1.43 -25.02
C ALA A 19 17.60 -2.20 -24.06
N ALA A 20 18.83 -2.51 -24.53
CA ALA A 20 19.85 -3.15 -23.68
C ALA A 20 20.26 -2.27 -22.48
N SER A 21 20.15 -0.96 -22.61
CA SER A 21 20.33 0.02 -21.53
C SER A 21 19.06 0.84 -21.41
N PRO A 22 18.05 0.38 -20.66
CA PRO A 22 16.82 1.13 -20.49
C PRO A 22 17.04 2.39 -19.64
N PRO A 23 16.23 3.43 -19.82
CA PRO A 23 16.26 4.60 -18.94
C PRO A 23 15.83 4.20 -17.52
N ALA A 24 16.13 5.07 -16.54
CA ALA A 24 15.64 4.86 -15.17
C ALA A 24 14.11 4.74 -15.13
N PRO A 25 13.56 3.85 -14.29
CA PRO A 25 12.11 3.69 -14.18
C PRO A 25 11.49 4.98 -13.63
N ARG A 26 10.31 5.34 -14.14
CA ARG A 26 9.59 6.52 -13.66
C ARG A 26 9.18 6.39 -12.19
N SER A 27 8.81 5.20 -11.76
CA SER A 27 8.31 4.92 -10.42
C SER A 27 9.05 3.75 -9.79
N VAL A 28 9.48 3.91 -8.53
CA VAL A 28 10.20 2.89 -7.76
C VAL A 28 9.50 2.67 -6.42
N LYS A 29 9.53 1.45 -5.93
CA LYS A 29 9.12 1.12 -4.56
C LYS A 29 10.35 0.74 -3.75
N ILE A 30 10.48 1.33 -2.56
CA ILE A 30 11.49 0.96 -1.55
C ILE A 30 10.78 0.36 -0.36
N GLU A 31 11.19 -0.83 0.02
CA GLU A 31 10.70 -1.45 1.24
C GLU A 31 11.52 -0.99 2.44
N LEU A 32 10.87 -0.20 3.32
CA LEU A 32 11.52 0.31 4.54
C LEU A 32 11.69 -0.75 5.63
N THR A 33 10.91 -1.84 5.56
CA THR A 33 10.97 -2.93 6.53
C THR A 33 10.48 -4.24 5.93
N GLY A 34 11.18 -5.34 6.22
CA GLY A 34 10.72 -6.69 5.93
C GLY A 34 9.69 -7.21 6.95
N ARG A 35 9.41 -6.45 8.02
CA ARG A 35 8.45 -6.82 9.07
C ARG A 35 7.02 -6.46 8.66
N CYS A 36 6.07 -7.27 9.07
CA CYS A 36 4.65 -6.97 8.99
C CYS A 36 3.96 -7.54 10.22
N ASN A 37 2.99 -6.84 10.76
CA ASN A 37 2.19 -7.32 11.88
C ASN A 37 1.04 -8.25 11.45
N PHE A 38 0.89 -8.53 10.14
CA PHE A 38 0.02 -9.57 9.57
C PHE A 38 0.85 -10.71 8.98
N ALA A 39 0.24 -11.89 8.87
CA ALA A 39 0.82 -13.06 8.22
C ALA A 39 -0.14 -13.61 7.15
N CYS A 40 -0.56 -12.73 6.22
CA CYS A 40 -1.56 -13.06 5.21
C CYS A 40 -1.14 -14.26 4.38
N SER A 41 -2.08 -15.21 4.21
CA SER A 41 -1.83 -16.48 3.52
C SER A 41 -1.44 -16.29 2.05
N PHE A 42 -1.92 -15.23 1.39
CA PHE A 42 -1.62 -14.89 0.01
C PHE A 42 -0.35 -14.04 -0.19
N CYS A 43 0.39 -13.73 0.87
CA CYS A 43 1.55 -12.82 0.79
C CYS A 43 2.87 -13.59 0.82
N ALA A 44 3.74 -13.38 -0.17
CA ALA A 44 5.05 -14.02 -0.26
C ALA A 44 5.97 -13.68 0.93
N ARG A 45 5.68 -12.61 1.71
CA ARG A 45 6.39 -12.33 2.95
C ARG A 45 6.31 -13.51 3.94
N SER A 46 5.19 -14.25 3.94
CA SER A 46 5.00 -15.43 4.79
C SER A 46 6.06 -16.52 4.55
N MET A 47 6.68 -16.54 3.36
CA MET A 47 7.75 -17.47 2.99
C MET A 47 9.11 -17.12 3.62
N LYS A 48 9.23 -15.98 4.32
CA LYS A 48 10.45 -15.52 5.00
C LYS A 48 11.70 -15.52 4.12
N LEU A 49 11.58 -15.12 2.87
CA LEU A 49 12.65 -15.11 1.88
C LEU A 49 13.76 -14.12 2.19
N ARG A 50 13.60 -13.26 3.18
CA ARG A 50 14.55 -12.23 3.58
C ARG A 50 14.42 -11.91 5.08
N ASP A 51 15.42 -11.21 5.61
CA ASP A 51 15.44 -10.76 6.99
C ASP A 51 14.25 -9.86 7.32
N GLN A 52 13.66 -10.09 8.48
CA GLN A 52 12.57 -9.25 8.99
C GLN A 52 13.15 -8.11 9.83
N LYS A 53 13.86 -7.20 9.18
CA LYS A 53 14.47 -6.01 9.81
C LYS A 53 14.12 -4.74 9.04
N ASP A 54 14.35 -3.62 9.67
CA ASP A 54 14.20 -2.31 9.05
C ASP A 54 15.41 -2.02 8.15
N MET A 55 15.17 -1.27 7.10
CA MET A 55 16.21 -0.71 6.25
C MET A 55 17.05 0.29 7.06
N ASP A 56 18.34 0.30 6.81
CA ASP A 56 19.21 1.33 7.34
C ASP A 56 18.82 2.70 6.79
N ARG A 57 18.70 3.69 7.66
CA ARG A 57 18.22 5.02 7.29
C ARG A 57 19.22 5.75 6.38
N ALA A 58 20.51 5.65 6.61
CA ALA A 58 21.51 6.30 5.78
C ALA A 58 21.55 5.69 4.37
N LEU A 59 21.38 4.36 4.27
CA LEU A 59 21.23 3.68 2.99
C LEU A 59 19.97 4.17 2.26
N PHE A 60 18.83 4.29 2.95
CA PHE A 60 17.61 4.83 2.38
C PHE A 60 17.83 6.24 1.80
N GLU A 61 18.37 7.15 2.60
CA GLU A 61 18.58 8.54 2.21
C GLU A 61 19.52 8.64 0.98
N ARG A 62 20.60 7.84 0.93
CA ARG A 62 21.50 7.78 -0.22
C ARG A 62 20.77 7.27 -1.48
N LEU A 63 20.10 6.13 -1.40
CA LEU A 63 19.40 5.55 -2.55
C LEU A 63 18.31 6.49 -3.10
N VAL A 64 17.57 7.16 -2.22
CA VAL A 64 16.52 8.10 -2.62
C VAL A 64 17.10 9.28 -3.41
N VAL A 65 18.26 9.81 -3.01
CA VAL A 65 18.95 10.89 -3.75
C VAL A 65 19.47 10.39 -5.09
N GLU A 66 20.17 9.24 -5.11
CA GLU A 66 20.74 8.66 -6.33
C GLU A 66 19.64 8.37 -7.37
N MET A 67 18.56 7.70 -6.98
CA MET A 67 17.45 7.41 -7.88
C MET A 67 16.77 8.68 -8.41
N ARG A 68 16.64 9.70 -7.57
CA ARG A 68 16.06 10.99 -8.03
C ARG A 68 16.96 11.69 -9.05
N ALA A 69 18.28 11.63 -8.88
CA ALA A 69 19.26 12.17 -9.82
C ALA A 69 19.17 11.45 -11.18
N GLU A 70 18.91 10.15 -11.20
CA GLU A 70 18.71 9.34 -12.40
C GLU A 70 17.33 9.57 -13.08
N GLY A 71 16.47 10.42 -12.54
CA GLY A 71 15.19 10.79 -13.15
C GLY A 71 13.96 10.06 -12.63
N VAL A 72 14.06 9.29 -11.54
CA VAL A 72 12.88 8.69 -10.90
C VAL A 72 11.97 9.79 -10.38
N GLU A 73 10.69 9.77 -10.77
CA GLU A 73 9.71 10.82 -10.43
C GLU A 73 8.81 10.42 -9.26
N GLU A 74 8.61 9.13 -9.05
CA GLU A 74 7.68 8.61 -8.06
C GLU A 74 8.35 7.59 -7.15
N ILE A 75 8.10 7.71 -5.85
CA ILE A 75 8.64 6.78 -4.88
C ILE A 75 7.54 6.24 -3.95
N GLY A 76 7.41 4.92 -3.93
CA GLY A 76 6.56 4.21 -2.98
C GLY A 76 7.38 3.69 -1.80
N LEU A 77 6.98 4.06 -0.58
CA LEU A 77 7.69 3.68 0.63
C LEU A 77 7.08 2.43 1.27
N PHE A 78 6.90 1.39 0.46
CA PHE A 78 6.33 0.10 0.88
C PHE A 78 6.67 -0.99 -0.14
N TYR A 79 6.54 -2.25 0.28
CA TYR A 79 6.45 -3.40 -0.61
C TYR A 79 5.64 -4.53 0.05
N LEU A 80 6.28 -5.55 0.64
CA LEU A 80 5.58 -6.64 1.34
C LEU A 80 5.45 -6.42 2.84
N GLY A 81 6.31 -5.58 3.44
CA GLY A 81 6.26 -5.21 4.85
C GLY A 81 5.18 -4.16 5.16
N GLU A 82 4.91 -3.94 6.46
CA GLU A 82 4.02 -2.88 6.93
C GLU A 82 4.83 -1.66 7.34
N SER A 83 4.79 -0.62 6.52
CA SER A 83 5.63 0.57 6.68
C SER A 83 5.35 1.35 7.97
N PHE A 84 4.14 1.30 8.51
CA PHE A 84 3.81 1.92 9.79
C PHE A 84 4.49 1.23 11.00
N LEU A 85 5.20 0.13 10.82
CA LEU A 85 6.10 -0.42 11.85
C LEU A 85 7.41 0.37 11.97
N VAL A 86 7.77 1.14 10.96
CA VAL A 86 9.03 1.92 10.94
C VAL A 86 8.85 3.23 11.70
N PRO A 87 9.58 3.46 12.81
CA PRO A 87 9.40 4.66 13.63
C PRO A 87 9.71 5.97 12.90
N TRP A 88 10.62 5.92 11.93
CA TRP A 88 11.05 7.09 11.15
C TRP A 88 10.31 7.25 9.81
N LEU A 89 9.16 6.56 9.60
CA LEU A 89 8.36 6.67 8.38
C LEU A 89 8.00 8.11 8.01
N PRO A 90 7.52 8.97 8.91
CA PRO A 90 7.25 10.37 8.57
C PRO A 90 8.51 11.13 8.12
N ALA A 91 9.66 10.85 8.74
CA ALA A 91 10.94 11.43 8.33
C ALA A 91 11.38 10.94 6.93
N ALA A 92 11.11 9.67 6.59
CA ALA A 92 11.35 9.16 5.24
C ALA A 92 10.50 9.87 4.18
N VAL A 93 9.20 10.06 4.46
CA VAL A 93 8.30 10.84 3.60
C VAL A 93 8.82 12.26 3.43
N GLN A 94 9.17 12.93 4.53
CA GLN A 94 9.69 14.29 4.52
C GLN A 94 10.99 14.40 3.71
N PHE A 95 11.92 13.47 3.89
CA PHE A 95 13.18 13.43 3.16
C PHE A 95 12.95 13.29 1.65
N ALA A 96 12.15 12.29 1.25
CA ALA A 96 11.81 12.07 -0.15
C ALA A 96 11.14 13.31 -0.77
N LYS A 97 10.17 13.92 -0.06
CA LYS A 97 9.40 15.04 -0.59
C LYS A 97 10.14 16.36 -0.59
N ARG A 98 10.84 16.71 0.50
CA ARG A 98 11.41 18.04 0.70
C ARG A 98 12.90 18.12 0.41
N VAL A 99 13.67 17.06 0.68
CA VAL A 99 15.12 17.04 0.43
C VAL A 99 15.40 16.53 -0.97
N ALA A 100 14.99 15.31 -1.30
CA ALA A 100 15.19 14.73 -2.62
C ALA A 100 14.22 15.28 -3.68
N LYS A 101 13.13 15.97 -3.28
CA LYS A 101 12.17 16.68 -4.16
C LYS A 101 11.47 15.75 -5.15
N TYR A 102 11.02 14.60 -4.69
CA TYR A 102 10.18 13.73 -5.51
C TYR A 102 8.84 14.40 -5.82
N PRO A 103 8.42 14.45 -7.09
CA PRO A 103 7.10 14.94 -7.47
C PRO A 103 5.97 14.18 -6.77
N TYR A 104 6.14 12.86 -6.57
CA TYR A 104 5.10 12.03 -5.98
C TYR A 104 5.66 10.98 -5.02
N VAL A 105 5.20 11.04 -3.75
CA VAL A 105 5.53 10.07 -2.69
C VAL A 105 4.26 9.34 -2.26
N PHE A 106 4.27 8.03 -2.29
CA PHE A 106 3.08 7.25 -2.01
C PHE A 106 3.34 6.07 -1.06
N LEU A 107 2.29 5.61 -0.39
CA LEU A 107 2.35 4.60 0.64
C LEU A 107 1.18 3.63 0.52
N THR A 108 1.42 2.36 0.80
CA THR A 108 0.38 1.35 1.00
C THR A 108 0.50 0.77 2.40
N THR A 109 -0.62 0.54 3.07
CA THR A 109 -0.69 -0.02 4.41
C THR A 109 -1.83 -1.02 4.55
N ASN A 110 -1.69 -1.94 5.49
CA ASN A 110 -2.80 -2.80 5.93
C ASN A 110 -3.82 -2.06 6.82
N GLY A 111 -3.56 -0.81 7.19
CA GLY A 111 -4.47 0.07 7.94
C GLY A 111 -4.52 -0.15 9.45
N SER A 112 -4.06 -1.28 9.98
CA SER A 112 -4.20 -1.59 11.41
C SER A 112 -3.39 -0.66 12.32
N LEU A 113 -2.25 -0.17 11.84
CA LEU A 113 -1.34 0.74 12.55
C LEU A 113 -1.46 2.19 12.08
N ALA A 114 -2.32 2.48 11.11
CA ALA A 114 -2.54 3.81 10.55
C ALA A 114 -3.45 4.66 11.44
N SER A 115 -3.07 4.87 12.71
CA SER A 115 -3.83 5.73 13.62
C SER A 115 -3.89 7.17 13.09
N PRO A 116 -4.89 7.98 13.51
CA PRO A 116 -5.01 9.38 13.11
C PRO A 116 -3.72 10.19 13.27
N GLU A 117 -2.97 9.98 14.35
CA GLU A 117 -1.72 10.68 14.65
C GLU A 117 -0.61 10.29 13.67
N ARG A 118 -0.49 9.00 13.37
CA ARG A 118 0.52 8.48 12.44
C ARG A 118 0.22 8.88 10.99
N VAL A 119 -1.05 8.83 10.60
CA VAL A 119 -1.50 9.34 9.30
C VAL A 119 -1.20 10.82 9.20
N ARG A 120 -1.58 11.62 10.20
CA ARG A 120 -1.30 13.06 10.23
C ARG A 120 0.19 13.36 10.02
N ALA A 121 1.07 12.69 10.75
CA ALA A 121 2.51 12.90 10.63
C ALA A 121 3.03 12.64 9.21
N CYS A 122 2.53 11.62 8.52
CA CYS A 122 2.90 11.34 7.13
C CYS A 122 2.33 12.39 6.16
N LEU A 123 1.09 12.85 6.36
CA LEU A 123 0.47 13.85 5.50
C LEU A 123 1.15 15.23 5.64
N GLU A 124 1.48 15.64 6.86
CA GLU A 124 2.23 16.88 7.15
C GLU A 124 3.67 16.82 6.62
N ALA A 125 4.25 15.62 6.54
CA ALA A 125 5.53 15.39 5.90
C ALA A 125 5.49 15.56 4.37
N GLY A 126 4.29 15.54 3.75
CA GLY A 126 4.07 15.76 2.32
C GLY A 126 3.75 14.49 1.53
N LEU A 127 3.16 13.49 2.17
CA LEU A 127 2.68 12.28 1.48
C LEU A 127 1.60 12.64 0.47
N ASP A 128 1.75 12.23 -0.80
CA ASP A 128 0.80 12.54 -1.87
C ASP A 128 -0.33 11.51 -1.98
N SER A 129 -0.09 10.25 -1.57
CA SER A 129 -1.07 9.19 -1.65
C SER A 129 -0.90 8.16 -0.55
N LEU A 130 -2.01 7.83 0.11
CA LEU A 130 -2.11 6.74 1.08
C LEU A 130 -3.16 5.74 0.61
N LYS A 131 -2.75 4.49 0.39
CA LYS A 131 -3.62 3.40 -0.01
C LYS A 131 -3.78 2.40 1.12
N PHE A 132 -5.02 2.00 1.39
CA PHE A 132 -5.37 0.93 2.31
C PHE A 132 -5.63 -0.37 1.56
N SER A 133 -5.06 -1.47 2.04
CA SER A 133 -5.30 -2.81 1.50
C SER A 133 -6.47 -3.46 2.24
N LEU A 134 -7.71 -3.31 1.71
CA LEU A 134 -8.93 -3.90 2.24
C LEU A 134 -9.16 -5.27 1.59
N ASN A 135 -8.39 -6.28 1.98
CA ASN A 135 -8.42 -7.59 1.32
C ASN A 135 -9.35 -8.61 2.01
N TYR A 136 -10.23 -8.15 2.89
CA TYR A 136 -11.05 -9.01 3.75
C TYR A 136 -12.50 -8.52 3.78
N ALA A 137 -13.44 -9.43 3.58
CA ALA A 137 -14.87 -9.11 3.51
C ALA A 137 -15.49 -8.83 4.89
N ASP A 138 -14.94 -9.40 5.94
CA ASP A 138 -15.38 -9.25 7.32
C ASP A 138 -14.32 -9.73 8.33
N ALA A 139 -14.65 -9.59 9.62
CA ALA A 139 -13.74 -9.92 10.71
C ALA A 139 -13.33 -11.39 10.78
N GLY A 140 -14.23 -12.30 10.39
CA GLY A 140 -13.95 -13.76 10.36
C GLY A 140 -12.92 -14.08 9.28
N GLN A 141 -13.18 -13.67 8.04
CA GLN A 141 -12.26 -13.83 6.92
C GLN A 141 -10.92 -13.11 7.18
N PHE A 142 -10.97 -11.93 7.80
CA PHE A 142 -9.76 -11.20 8.20
C PHE A 142 -8.88 -12.04 9.14
N ALA A 143 -9.46 -12.60 10.19
CA ALA A 143 -8.69 -13.39 11.15
C ALA A 143 -8.07 -14.64 10.52
N GLU A 144 -8.80 -15.29 9.63
CA GLU A 144 -8.37 -16.48 8.90
C GLU A 144 -7.23 -16.17 7.91
N ILE A 145 -7.43 -15.17 7.06
CA ILE A 145 -6.46 -14.83 6.01
C ILE A 145 -5.22 -14.14 6.57
N ALA A 146 -5.41 -13.12 7.41
CA ALA A 146 -4.30 -12.32 7.96
C ALA A 146 -3.57 -13.03 9.11
N ASN A 147 -4.16 -14.13 9.63
CA ASN A 147 -3.63 -14.92 10.75
C ASN A 147 -3.34 -14.04 11.98
N VAL A 148 -4.32 -13.20 12.35
CA VAL A 148 -4.26 -12.28 13.50
C VAL A 148 -5.59 -12.22 14.23
N LYS A 149 -5.62 -11.55 15.39
CA LYS A 149 -6.84 -11.42 16.21
C LYS A 149 -7.94 -10.69 15.44
N MET A 150 -9.14 -11.26 15.42
CA MET A 150 -10.34 -10.70 14.78
C MET A 150 -10.62 -9.25 15.17
N ALA A 151 -10.36 -8.86 16.42
CA ALA A 151 -10.57 -7.50 16.93
C ALA A 151 -9.79 -6.42 16.15
N LEU A 152 -8.68 -6.75 15.49
CA LEU A 152 -7.92 -5.81 14.68
C LEU A 152 -8.66 -5.37 13.40
N TYR A 153 -9.63 -6.14 12.93
CA TYR A 153 -10.48 -5.76 11.80
C TYR A 153 -11.22 -4.44 12.08
N ALA A 154 -11.88 -4.35 13.22
CA ALA A 154 -12.59 -3.12 13.63
C ALA A 154 -11.63 -1.92 13.75
N THR A 155 -10.40 -2.15 14.24
CA THR A 155 -9.37 -1.10 14.31
C THR A 155 -8.96 -0.64 12.92
N MET A 156 -8.73 -1.56 11.98
CA MET A 156 -8.39 -1.26 10.58
C MET A 156 -9.48 -0.42 9.92
N ILE A 157 -10.74 -0.85 9.99
CA ILE A 157 -11.89 -0.13 9.41
C ILE A 157 -12.04 1.27 10.02
N ARG A 158 -11.93 1.38 11.36
CA ARG A 158 -11.96 2.67 12.04
C ARG A 158 -10.84 3.61 11.57
N ASN A 159 -9.62 3.12 11.43
CA ASN A 159 -8.49 3.92 10.97
C ASN A 159 -8.70 4.43 9.55
N ILE A 160 -9.22 3.59 8.63
CA ILE A 160 -9.57 4.01 7.26
C ILE A 160 -10.57 5.17 7.30
N LYS A 161 -11.64 5.03 8.08
CA LYS A 161 -12.69 6.06 8.19
C LYS A 161 -12.16 7.37 8.77
N LEU A 162 -11.35 7.29 9.81
CA LEU A 162 -10.77 8.47 10.46
C LEU A 162 -9.73 9.20 9.59
N ALA A 163 -9.04 8.50 8.69
CA ALA A 163 -8.05 9.09 7.81
C ALA A 163 -8.61 10.23 6.95
N LYS A 164 -9.90 10.18 6.56
CA LYS A 164 -10.57 11.26 5.80
C LYS A 164 -10.61 12.58 6.58
N GLY A 165 -10.99 12.53 7.85
CA GLY A 165 -11.02 13.71 8.70
C GLY A 165 -9.62 14.31 8.89
N VAL A 166 -8.63 13.46 9.14
CA VAL A 166 -7.21 13.87 9.24
C VAL A 166 -6.73 14.53 7.96
N ARG A 167 -6.97 13.91 6.80
CA ARG A 167 -6.59 14.45 5.49
C ARG A 167 -7.22 15.81 5.25
N ASN A 168 -8.50 15.97 5.53
CA ASN A 168 -9.21 17.22 5.31
C ASN A 168 -8.64 18.34 6.20
N ASP A 169 -8.38 18.06 7.48
CA ASP A 169 -7.77 19.01 8.41
C ASP A 169 -6.35 19.42 7.96
N VAL A 170 -5.50 18.45 7.60
CA VAL A 170 -4.15 18.76 7.09
C VAL A 170 -4.23 19.58 5.81
N SER A 171 -5.12 19.21 4.88
CA SER A 171 -5.28 19.94 3.62
C SER A 171 -5.69 21.40 3.82
N LEU A 172 -6.62 21.65 4.74
CA LEU A 172 -7.04 23.03 5.09
C LEU A 172 -5.90 23.86 5.68
N ARG A 173 -5.05 23.25 6.51
CA ARG A 173 -3.95 23.97 7.17
C ARG A 173 -2.72 24.16 6.28
N THR A 174 -2.44 23.25 5.37
CA THR A 174 -1.18 23.24 4.60
C THR A 174 -1.35 23.53 3.12
N GLY A 175 -2.56 23.48 2.59
CA GLY A 175 -2.83 23.52 1.16
C GLY A 175 -2.48 22.22 0.41
N HIS A 176 -1.81 21.27 1.07
CA HIS A 176 -1.43 19.98 0.47
C HIS A 176 -2.51 18.92 0.68
N ARG A 177 -2.98 18.31 -0.40
CA ARG A 177 -4.00 17.26 -0.35
C ARG A 177 -3.41 15.90 -0.70
N CYS A 178 -3.36 15.00 0.28
CA CYS A 178 -3.05 13.59 0.06
C CYS A 178 -4.29 12.85 -0.50
N GLY A 179 -4.12 12.07 -1.56
CA GLY A 179 -5.17 11.14 -2.02
C GLY A 179 -5.32 9.95 -1.07
N LEU A 180 -6.56 9.59 -0.74
CA LEU A 180 -6.87 8.40 0.06
C LEU A 180 -7.52 7.34 -0.83
N TYR A 181 -6.95 6.16 -0.87
CA TYR A 181 -7.38 5.07 -1.74
C TYR A 181 -7.56 3.77 -0.97
N ALA A 182 -8.40 2.88 -1.50
CA ALA A 182 -8.44 1.51 -1.03
C ALA A 182 -8.40 0.54 -2.22
N SER A 183 -7.73 -0.58 -2.02
CA SER A 183 -7.79 -1.69 -2.95
C SER A 183 -8.25 -2.95 -2.25
N TYR A 184 -8.92 -3.83 -2.99
CA TYR A 184 -9.36 -5.12 -2.46
C TYR A 184 -9.12 -6.23 -3.48
N ILE A 185 -8.99 -7.46 -2.98
CA ILE A 185 -8.91 -8.64 -3.85
C ILE A 185 -10.30 -8.91 -4.41
N LEU A 186 -10.36 -9.11 -5.73
CA LEU A 186 -11.59 -9.46 -6.43
C LEU A 186 -11.96 -10.91 -6.12
N TYR A 187 -13.04 -11.10 -5.38
CA TYR A 187 -13.62 -12.39 -5.08
C TYR A 187 -14.87 -12.63 -5.92
N ASP A 188 -15.21 -13.89 -6.17
CA ASP A 188 -16.44 -14.30 -6.81
C ASP A 188 -17.51 -14.83 -5.82
N GLY A 189 -18.65 -15.24 -6.35
CA GLY A 189 -19.71 -15.88 -5.57
C GLY A 189 -20.18 -15.09 -4.36
N GLU A 190 -20.40 -15.79 -3.26
CA GLU A 190 -20.89 -15.18 -2.00
C GLU A 190 -19.82 -14.30 -1.34
N GLN A 191 -18.56 -14.66 -1.49
CA GLN A 191 -17.45 -13.83 -1.00
C GLN A 191 -17.39 -12.48 -1.71
N GLY A 192 -17.60 -12.46 -3.03
CA GLY A 192 -17.71 -11.22 -3.79
C GLY A 192 -18.85 -10.33 -3.30
N LYS A 193 -19.99 -10.91 -2.93
CA LYS A 193 -21.12 -10.14 -2.35
C LYS A 193 -20.76 -9.57 -0.97
N ARG A 194 -20.08 -10.35 -0.13
CA ARG A 194 -19.61 -9.89 1.19
C ARG A 194 -18.58 -8.77 1.04
N MET A 195 -17.63 -8.91 0.11
CA MET A 195 -16.61 -7.90 -0.17
C MET A 195 -17.25 -6.59 -0.67
N LYS A 196 -18.26 -6.65 -1.55
CA LYS A 196 -19.02 -5.44 -1.99
C LYS A 196 -19.60 -4.67 -0.81
N ARG A 197 -20.13 -5.37 0.22
CA ARG A 197 -20.64 -4.71 1.44
C ARG A 197 -19.51 -4.04 2.23
N ALA A 198 -18.37 -4.70 2.39
CA ALA A 198 -17.21 -4.11 3.05
C ALA A 198 -16.65 -2.89 2.31
N VAL A 199 -16.64 -2.96 0.97
CA VAL A 199 -16.26 -1.82 0.12
C VAL A 199 -17.23 -0.65 0.29
N ALA A 200 -18.54 -0.89 0.22
CA ALA A 200 -19.55 0.15 0.39
C ALA A 200 -19.47 0.85 1.77
N ASP A 201 -19.01 0.14 2.81
CA ASP A 201 -18.83 0.72 4.15
C ASP A 201 -17.67 1.72 4.24
N ILE A 202 -16.64 1.57 3.40
CA ILE A 202 -15.46 2.45 3.42
C ILE A 202 -15.41 3.44 2.25
N GLU A 203 -16.11 3.18 1.17
CA GLU A 203 -16.12 4.02 -0.04
C GLU A 203 -16.38 5.51 0.24
N PRO A 204 -17.29 5.90 1.16
CA PRO A 204 -17.50 7.31 1.50
C PRO A 204 -16.29 8.00 2.14
N TYR A 205 -15.27 7.25 2.57
CA TYR A 205 -14.13 7.76 3.33
C TYR A 205 -12.82 7.82 2.52
N VAL A 206 -12.84 7.35 1.28
CA VAL A 206 -11.69 7.38 0.37
C VAL A 206 -12.05 8.09 -0.94
N ASP A 207 -11.06 8.45 -1.71
CA ASP A 207 -11.28 9.14 -3.00
C ASP A 207 -11.60 8.14 -4.13
N GLU A 208 -11.07 6.91 -4.02
CA GLU A 208 -11.32 5.84 -4.99
C GLU A 208 -11.11 4.48 -4.34
N VAL A 209 -11.93 3.50 -4.73
CA VAL A 209 -11.74 2.08 -4.41
C VAL A 209 -11.61 1.29 -5.71
N TYR A 210 -10.66 0.36 -5.76
CA TYR A 210 -10.46 -0.46 -6.96
C TYR A 210 -10.14 -1.92 -6.62
N ALA A 211 -10.58 -2.82 -7.51
CA ALA A 211 -10.32 -4.24 -7.39
C ALA A 211 -8.94 -4.61 -7.94
N LEU A 212 -8.31 -5.58 -7.32
CA LEU A 212 -7.09 -6.20 -7.81
C LEU A 212 -7.31 -7.71 -7.94
N PRO A 213 -6.77 -8.33 -8.98
CA PRO A 213 -6.71 -9.80 -9.02
C PRO A 213 -5.75 -10.30 -7.94
N LEU A 214 -5.94 -11.54 -7.50
CA LEU A 214 -4.96 -12.20 -6.65
C LEU A 214 -3.78 -12.65 -7.52
N TYR A 215 -2.61 -12.15 -7.20
CA TYR A 215 -1.37 -12.54 -7.88
C TYR A 215 -0.68 -13.68 -7.14
N ASN A 216 -0.16 -14.65 -7.87
CA ASN A 216 0.62 -15.76 -7.30
C ASN A 216 2.05 -15.36 -6.87
N GLN A 217 2.41 -14.09 -7.04
CA GLN A 217 3.70 -13.52 -6.66
C GLN A 217 4.88 -14.37 -7.16
N ALA A 218 4.91 -14.64 -8.47
CA ALA A 218 5.91 -15.49 -9.14
C ALA A 218 5.92 -16.93 -8.61
N SER A 219 4.75 -17.50 -8.39
CA SER A 219 4.53 -18.85 -7.85
C SER A 219 5.10 -19.10 -6.44
N LEU A 220 5.44 -18.04 -5.72
CA LEU A 220 5.86 -18.13 -4.31
C LEU A 220 4.70 -18.40 -3.37
N VAL A 221 3.46 -18.17 -3.82
CA VAL A 221 2.23 -18.39 -3.07
C VAL A 221 1.34 -19.30 -3.91
N ASP A 222 1.71 -20.56 -3.97
CA ASP A 222 0.89 -21.61 -4.57
C ASP A 222 0.06 -22.26 -3.46
N ARG A 223 -1.10 -21.70 -3.20
CA ARG A 223 -2.05 -22.26 -2.24
C ARG A 223 -3.39 -22.37 -2.90
N ASP A 224 -3.97 -23.54 -2.84
CA ASP A 224 -5.35 -23.75 -3.25
C ASP A 224 -6.30 -23.06 -2.25
N GLU A 225 -6.60 -21.80 -2.56
CA GLU A 225 -7.52 -20.98 -1.79
C GLU A 225 -8.94 -21.58 -1.75
N ARG A 226 -9.25 -22.50 -2.66
CA ARG A 226 -10.53 -23.25 -2.70
C ARG A 226 -10.69 -24.16 -1.49
N GLU A 227 -9.60 -24.72 -0.99
CA GLU A 227 -9.65 -25.55 0.22
C GLU A 227 -10.10 -24.77 1.46
N ARG A 228 -10.00 -23.45 1.43
CA ARG A 228 -10.39 -22.56 2.54
C ARG A 228 -11.77 -21.94 2.37
N GLY A 229 -12.53 -22.34 1.35
CA GLY A 229 -13.88 -21.84 1.11
C GLY A 229 -13.96 -20.40 0.60
N TRP A 230 -12.87 -19.85 0.08
CA TRP A 230 -12.87 -18.56 -0.60
C TRP A 230 -12.07 -18.64 -1.91
N THR A 231 -12.71 -18.17 -2.98
CA THR A 231 -12.17 -18.24 -4.34
C THR A 231 -11.91 -16.82 -4.83
N PRO A 232 -10.64 -16.38 -4.91
CA PRO A 232 -10.31 -15.15 -5.60
C PRO A 232 -10.47 -15.36 -7.11
N THR A 233 -10.88 -14.32 -7.80
CA THR A 233 -10.82 -14.32 -9.26
C THR A 233 -9.35 -14.30 -9.68
N ALA A 234 -8.88 -15.36 -10.31
CA ALA A 234 -7.51 -15.40 -10.82
C ALA A 234 -7.31 -14.27 -11.83
N GLY A 235 -6.29 -13.46 -11.62
CA GLY A 235 -5.81 -12.56 -12.66
C GLY A 235 -5.19 -13.39 -13.78
N ASN A 236 -5.61 -13.16 -15.01
CA ASN A 236 -4.98 -13.69 -16.20
C ASN A 236 -3.61 -13.07 -16.43
#